data_2bd7c01bfc7e76e93dc4d8b556d66482
#
_entry.id   2bd7c01bfc7e76e93dc4d8b556d66482
#
_cell.length_a   1.000
_cell.length_b   1.000
_cell.length_c   1.000
_cell.angle_alpha   90.00
_cell.angle_beta   90.00
_cell.angle_gamma   90.00
#
_symmetry.space_group_name_H-M   'P 1'
#
loop_
_entity.id
_entity.type
_entity.pdbx_description
1 polymer ?
#
loop_
_entity_poly.entity_id
_entity_poly.type
_entity_poly.pdbx_seq_one_letter_code
_entity_poly.pdbx_strand_id
1 'polypeptide(L)'
;DMATSPDYDGVKVDKWQISVETAPQQRDLPRQKIKVEIANIPAHTRELLPLRLNYDFLQGSGAVLVNAESIDEVMADKIVAFPVAKNTRYRDIWDLAWLQQQGAKLDPALVIQKIDDYKIENYPALLSNAIIRLPELVNGKPFKDQMLRFIDSETIAKTLDNPLFLTYLIKTLHDLFGKMAEHLEDGGVRSENVTFKM
;
A
#
# COMPACT_ATOMS: atom_id res chain seq x y z
N ASP A 1 -14.25 -16.85 15.57
CA ASP A 1 -13.45 -18.02 15.24
C ASP A 1 -12.04 -17.52 14.90
N MET A 2 -11.07 -17.87 15.76
CA MET A 2 -9.66 -17.68 15.49
C MET A 2 -9.17 -18.80 14.58
N ALA A 3 -8.83 -18.48 13.35
CA ALA A 3 -8.06 -19.39 12.51
C ALA A 3 -6.58 -19.06 12.75
N THR A 4 -5.92 -19.84 13.59
CA THR A 4 -4.46 -19.79 13.71
C THR A 4 -3.86 -20.45 12.47
N SER A 5 -3.14 -19.69 11.66
CA SER A 5 -2.30 -20.26 10.60
C SER A 5 -1.22 -21.15 11.21
N PRO A 6 -0.89 -22.30 10.60
CA PRO A 6 0.24 -23.12 11.05
C PRO A 6 1.54 -22.32 11.01
N ASP A 7 2.48 -22.66 11.90
CA ASP A 7 3.80 -22.07 12.00
C ASP A 7 4.55 -22.17 10.67
N TYR A 8 4.53 -21.09 9.92
CA TYR A 8 5.39 -20.90 8.76
C TYR A 8 6.61 -20.08 9.18
N ASP A 9 7.77 -20.48 8.71
CA ASP A 9 9.03 -19.73 8.79
C ASP A 9 9.01 -18.45 7.91
N GLY A 10 7.83 -17.89 7.70
CA GLY A 10 7.52 -16.77 6.84
C GLY A 10 6.63 -15.71 7.50
N VAL A 11 6.09 -14.83 6.69
CA VAL A 11 5.13 -13.81 7.12
C VAL A 11 3.84 -14.49 7.58
N LYS A 12 3.54 -14.33 8.87
CA LYS A 12 2.30 -14.82 9.47
C LYS A 12 1.29 -13.67 9.52
N VAL A 13 0.07 -13.94 9.05
CA VAL A 13 -1.02 -12.96 9.10
C VAL A 13 -2.18 -13.54 9.89
N ASP A 14 -2.46 -12.95 11.04
CA ASP A 14 -3.66 -13.24 11.82
C ASP A 14 -4.84 -12.46 11.25
N LYS A 15 -5.98 -13.14 11.10
CA LYS A 15 -7.17 -12.57 10.47
C LYS A 15 -8.39 -12.70 11.36
N TRP A 16 -9.07 -11.58 11.58
CA TRP A 16 -10.36 -11.54 12.25
C TRP A 16 -11.43 -11.01 11.30
N GLN A 17 -12.62 -11.57 11.41
CA GLN A 17 -13.78 -11.08 10.69
C GLN A 17 -14.89 -10.75 11.69
N ILE A 18 -15.26 -9.47 11.74
CA ILE A 18 -16.37 -8.97 12.53
C ILE A 18 -17.55 -8.85 11.59
N SER A 19 -18.67 -9.51 11.92
CA SER A 19 -19.92 -9.40 11.17
C SER A 19 -20.86 -8.47 11.89
N VAL A 20 -21.21 -7.35 11.25
CA VAL A 20 -22.08 -6.32 11.81
C VAL A 20 -23.45 -6.40 11.15
N GLU A 21 -24.50 -6.51 11.94
CA GLU A 21 -25.89 -6.44 11.47
C GLU A 21 -26.30 -4.97 11.39
N THR A 22 -26.29 -4.42 10.17
CA THR A 22 -26.57 -2.99 9.94
C THR A 22 -28.05 -2.69 9.74
N ALA A 23 -28.88 -3.73 9.50
CA ALA A 23 -30.32 -3.60 9.27
C ALA A 23 -31.07 -4.73 10.01
N PRO A 24 -31.19 -4.70 11.36
CA PRO A 24 -31.80 -5.78 12.14
C PRO A 24 -33.29 -6.03 11.80
N GLN A 25 -33.91 -5.07 11.19
CA GLN A 25 -35.32 -5.15 10.73
C GLN A 25 -35.46 -5.80 9.34
N GLN A 26 -34.37 -5.99 8.59
CA GLN A 26 -34.36 -6.56 7.23
C GLN A 26 -33.41 -7.76 7.22
N ARG A 27 -33.92 -8.92 7.62
CA ARG A 27 -33.14 -10.15 7.82
C ARG A 27 -32.54 -10.75 6.54
N ASP A 28 -33.04 -10.36 5.39
CA ASP A 28 -32.59 -10.73 4.04
C ASP A 28 -31.40 -9.92 3.56
N LEU A 29 -31.04 -8.80 4.22
CA LEU A 29 -29.84 -8.06 3.88
C LEU A 29 -28.58 -8.73 4.47
N PRO A 30 -27.50 -8.83 3.67
CA PRO A 30 -26.26 -9.41 4.16
C PRO A 30 -25.63 -8.53 5.24
N ARG A 31 -25.09 -9.17 6.30
CA ARG A 31 -24.30 -8.48 7.31
C ARG A 31 -23.05 -7.85 6.69
N GLN A 32 -22.72 -6.65 7.12
CA GLN A 32 -21.43 -6.05 6.78
C GLN A 32 -20.29 -6.80 7.48
N LYS A 33 -19.18 -6.98 6.77
CA LYS A 33 -18.01 -7.69 7.26
C LYS A 33 -16.84 -6.74 7.35
N ILE A 34 -16.30 -6.58 8.56
CA ILE A 34 -15.05 -5.86 8.81
C ILE A 34 -13.97 -6.91 8.96
N LYS A 35 -12.94 -6.84 8.14
CA LYS A 35 -11.76 -7.69 8.26
C LYS A 35 -10.65 -6.91 8.94
N VAL A 36 -10.05 -7.53 9.95
CA VAL A 36 -8.84 -7.05 10.60
C VAL A 36 -7.74 -8.06 10.31
N GLU A 37 -6.67 -7.63 9.71
CA GLU A 37 -5.51 -8.46 9.38
C GLU A 37 -4.29 -7.87 10.09
N ILE A 38 -3.54 -8.69 10.83
CA ILE A 38 -2.33 -8.29 11.53
C ILE A 38 -1.21 -9.19 11.07
N ALA A 39 -0.18 -8.61 10.45
CA ALA A 39 1.02 -9.32 10.05
C ALA A 39 2.08 -9.23 11.16
N ASN A 40 2.94 -10.25 11.29
CA ASN A 40 4.11 -10.24 12.15
C ASN A 40 5.30 -9.47 11.56
N ILE A 41 5.02 -8.44 10.79
CA ILE A 41 6.02 -7.56 10.18
C ILE A 41 6.21 -6.33 11.06
N PRO A 42 7.45 -5.92 11.37
CA PRO A 42 7.70 -4.75 12.20
C PRO A 42 7.27 -3.46 11.49
N ALA A 43 6.74 -2.51 12.26
CA ALA A 43 6.67 -1.12 11.87
C ALA A 43 7.96 -0.43 12.33
N HIS A 44 8.73 0.12 11.39
CA HIS A 44 10.03 0.76 11.64
C HIS A 44 9.88 2.20 12.12
N THR A 45 8.83 2.88 11.61
CA THR A 45 8.51 4.25 12.00
C THR A 45 7.14 4.28 12.65
N ARG A 46 7.06 4.74 13.90
CA ARG A 46 5.81 4.79 14.66
C ARG A 46 5.53 6.21 15.12
N GLU A 47 4.35 6.66 14.80
CA GLU A 47 3.84 7.96 15.23
C GLU A 47 2.62 7.78 16.11
N LEU A 48 2.56 8.54 17.21
CA LEU A 48 1.38 8.55 18.07
C LEU A 48 0.40 9.60 17.54
N LEU A 49 -0.65 9.13 16.87
CA LEU A 49 -1.62 9.99 16.22
C LEU A 49 -2.98 9.95 16.91
N PRO A 50 -3.68 11.11 16.99
CA PRO A 50 -5.04 11.13 17.48
C PRO A 50 -5.97 10.47 16.46
N LEU A 51 -6.77 9.51 16.92
CA LEU A 51 -7.82 8.92 16.11
C LEU A 51 -8.88 9.97 15.82
N ARG A 52 -9.10 10.27 14.54
CA ARG A 52 -10.15 11.19 14.11
C ARG A 52 -11.49 10.45 14.08
N LEU A 53 -12.39 10.84 14.96
CA LEU A 53 -13.74 10.31 15.01
C LEU A 53 -14.66 11.22 14.19
N ASN A 54 -15.06 10.78 13.01
CA ASN A 54 -15.90 11.56 12.08
C ASN A 54 -17.41 11.40 12.34
N TYR A 55 -17.78 10.86 13.50
CA TYR A 55 -19.18 10.66 13.88
C TYR A 55 -19.54 11.57 15.05
N ASP A 56 -20.58 12.37 14.89
CA ASP A 56 -21.01 13.35 15.89
C ASP A 56 -21.31 12.72 17.25
N PHE A 57 -21.86 11.51 17.28
CA PHE A 57 -22.17 10.80 18.53
C PHE A 57 -20.92 10.29 19.28
N LEU A 58 -19.75 10.31 18.65
CA LEU A 58 -18.46 9.98 19.28
C LEU A 58 -17.68 11.22 19.70
N GLN A 59 -18.16 12.41 19.34
CA GLN A 59 -17.56 13.67 19.79
C GLN A 59 -17.69 13.77 21.30
N GLY A 60 -16.58 13.87 22.00
CA GLY A 60 -16.55 13.89 23.48
C GLY A 60 -16.05 12.59 24.13
N SER A 61 -15.80 11.53 23.37
CA SER A 61 -15.24 10.27 23.88
C SER A 61 -13.78 10.38 24.33
N GLY A 62 -13.20 11.58 24.32
CA GLY A 62 -11.78 11.82 24.57
C GLY A 62 -10.88 11.54 23.35
N ALA A 63 -9.66 12.04 23.40
CA ALA A 63 -8.68 11.77 22.34
C ALA A 63 -8.10 10.36 22.52
N VAL A 64 -8.47 9.44 21.65
CA VAL A 64 -7.83 8.13 21.56
C VAL A 64 -6.56 8.29 20.72
N LEU A 65 -5.41 8.02 21.32
CA LEU A 65 -4.13 8.00 20.62
C LEU A 65 -3.83 6.58 20.16
N VAL A 66 -3.41 6.46 18.91
CA VAL A 66 -3.02 5.18 18.29
C VAL A 66 -1.60 5.27 17.77
N ASN A 67 -0.85 4.19 17.91
CA ASN A 67 0.41 4.05 17.21
C ASN A 67 0.09 3.71 15.75
N ALA A 68 0.60 4.52 14.83
CA ALA A 68 0.47 4.32 13.40
C ALA A 68 1.84 4.37 12.75
N GLU A 69 1.98 3.73 11.60
CA GLU A 69 3.14 3.92 10.74
C GLU A 69 3.13 5.34 10.18
N SER A 70 4.33 5.90 9.95
CA SER A 70 4.44 7.17 9.24
C SER A 70 3.91 7.04 7.81
N ILE A 71 3.53 8.16 7.21
CA ILE A 71 3.10 8.16 5.80
C ILE A 71 4.21 7.70 4.84
N ASP A 72 5.48 7.88 5.22
CA ASP A 72 6.64 7.42 4.47
C ASP A 72 6.74 5.90 4.52
N GLU A 73 6.47 5.29 5.67
CA GLU A 73 6.45 3.83 5.80
C GLU A 73 5.26 3.21 5.07
N VAL A 74 4.08 3.81 5.15
CA VAL A 74 2.92 3.39 4.36
C VAL A 74 3.23 3.44 2.85
N MET A 75 3.98 4.45 2.40
CA MET A 75 4.46 4.53 1.01
C MET A 75 5.43 3.39 0.70
N ALA A 76 6.40 3.11 1.58
CA ALA A 76 7.36 2.03 1.41
C ALA A 76 6.67 0.67 1.30
N ASP A 77 5.71 0.38 2.17
CA ASP A 77 4.91 -0.86 2.10
C ASP A 77 4.18 -1.01 0.75
N LYS A 78 3.63 0.07 0.21
CA LYS A 78 2.95 0.03 -1.09
C LYS A 78 3.92 -0.12 -2.25
N ILE A 79 5.10 0.51 -2.18
CA ILE A 79 6.18 0.34 -3.16
C ILE A 79 6.61 -1.13 -3.21
N VAL A 80 6.75 -1.77 -2.04
CA VAL A 80 7.11 -3.19 -1.94
C VAL A 80 5.97 -4.09 -2.43
N ALA A 81 4.75 -3.84 -1.96
CA ALA A 81 3.61 -4.71 -2.22
C ALA A 81 3.13 -4.70 -3.68
N PHE A 82 3.23 -3.56 -4.38
CA PHE A 82 2.70 -3.42 -5.74
C PHE A 82 3.37 -4.35 -6.76
N PRO A 83 4.72 -4.45 -6.84
CA PRO A 83 5.39 -5.34 -7.79
C PRO A 83 5.22 -6.83 -7.49
N VAL A 84 5.10 -7.20 -6.21
CA VAL A 84 5.08 -8.61 -5.77
C VAL A 84 3.68 -9.21 -5.73
N ALA A 85 2.65 -8.39 -5.82
CA ALA A 85 1.27 -8.86 -5.69
C ALA A 85 0.89 -9.82 -6.83
N LYS A 86 0.42 -11.02 -6.47
CA LYS A 86 -0.10 -12.01 -7.44
C LYS A 86 -1.23 -11.45 -8.30
N ASN A 87 -2.10 -10.64 -7.70
CA ASN A 87 -3.16 -9.93 -8.39
C ASN A 87 -2.84 -8.44 -8.37
N THR A 88 -3.00 -7.76 -9.50
CA THR A 88 -2.71 -6.33 -9.60
C THR A 88 -3.49 -5.53 -8.56
N ARG A 89 -2.78 -4.76 -7.77
CA ARG A 89 -3.34 -3.89 -6.73
C ARG A 89 -3.60 -2.50 -7.30
N TYR A 90 -4.65 -2.39 -8.11
CA TYR A 90 -4.97 -1.13 -8.80
C TYR A 90 -5.15 0.07 -7.88
N ARG A 91 -5.64 -0.13 -6.66
CA ARG A 91 -5.76 0.95 -5.68
C ARG A 91 -4.40 1.52 -5.26
N ASP A 92 -3.36 0.70 -5.21
CA ASP A 92 -2.03 1.18 -4.83
C ASP A 92 -1.47 2.19 -5.85
N ILE A 93 -1.90 2.14 -7.12
CA ILE A 93 -1.59 3.17 -8.13
C ILE A 93 -2.11 4.55 -7.68
N TRP A 94 -3.35 4.60 -7.25
CA TRP A 94 -3.97 5.82 -6.74
C TRP A 94 -3.36 6.25 -5.42
N ASP A 95 -3.24 5.32 -4.48
CA ASP A 95 -2.78 5.57 -3.12
C ASP A 95 -1.34 6.10 -3.11
N LEU A 96 -0.43 5.58 -3.95
CA LEU A 96 0.95 6.06 -4.06
C LEU A 96 1.01 7.51 -4.54
N ALA A 97 0.24 7.86 -5.57
CA ALA A 97 0.17 9.23 -6.05
C ALA A 97 -0.44 10.17 -4.99
N TRP A 98 -1.47 9.71 -4.29
CA TRP A 98 -2.09 10.45 -3.20
C TRP A 98 -1.13 10.66 -2.03
N LEU A 99 -0.42 9.63 -1.58
CA LEU A 99 0.59 9.72 -0.51
C LEU A 99 1.66 10.76 -0.84
N GLN A 100 2.14 10.77 -2.09
CA GLN A 100 3.11 11.76 -2.53
C GLN A 100 2.53 13.20 -2.46
N GLN A 101 1.27 13.40 -2.83
CA GLN A 101 0.60 14.69 -2.68
C GLN A 101 0.41 15.10 -1.21
N GLN A 102 0.28 14.13 -0.29
CA GLN A 102 0.23 14.38 1.16
C GLN A 102 1.62 14.66 1.75
N GLY A 103 2.68 14.63 0.95
CA GLY A 103 4.03 14.94 1.38
C GLY A 103 4.86 13.73 1.79
N ALA A 104 4.36 12.50 1.57
CA ALA A 104 5.15 11.29 1.79
C ALA A 104 6.38 11.28 0.89
N LYS A 105 7.50 10.83 1.45
CA LYS A 105 8.80 10.78 0.78
C LYS A 105 9.23 9.35 0.60
N LEU A 106 9.82 9.07 -0.56
CA LEU A 106 10.53 7.81 -0.77
C LEU A 106 11.74 7.75 0.17
N ASP A 107 11.74 6.76 1.04
CA ASP A 107 12.91 6.35 1.81
C ASP A 107 13.38 4.97 1.31
N PRO A 108 14.46 4.92 0.50
CA PRO A 108 14.95 3.66 -0.04
C PRO A 108 15.45 2.69 1.04
N ALA A 109 15.99 3.19 2.15
CA ALA A 109 16.44 2.34 3.24
C ALA A 109 15.26 1.61 3.89
N LEU A 110 14.16 2.31 4.07
CA LEU A 110 12.92 1.74 4.61
C LEU A 110 12.30 0.72 3.65
N VAL A 111 12.34 0.98 2.34
CA VAL A 111 11.90 0.01 1.32
C VAL A 111 12.74 -1.26 1.38
N ILE A 112 14.08 -1.15 1.51
CA ILE A 112 14.99 -2.30 1.63
C ILE A 112 14.67 -3.10 2.89
N GLN A 113 14.47 -2.45 4.04
CA GLN A 113 14.07 -3.11 5.28
C GLN A 113 12.79 -3.91 5.10
N LYS A 114 11.76 -3.33 4.44
CA LYS A 114 10.50 -4.05 4.16
C LYS A 114 10.70 -5.22 3.19
N ILE A 115 11.56 -5.11 2.18
CA ILE A 115 11.90 -6.23 1.29
C ILE A 115 12.48 -7.40 2.11
N ASP A 116 13.39 -7.10 3.05
CA ASP A 116 14.03 -8.09 3.92
C ASP A 116 13.01 -8.70 4.89
N ASP A 117 12.17 -7.90 5.53
CA ASP A 117 11.13 -8.36 6.46
C ASP A 117 10.14 -9.32 5.79
N TYR A 118 9.72 -9.00 4.55
CA TYR A 118 8.83 -9.84 3.75
C TYR A 118 9.56 -10.99 3.05
N LYS A 119 10.90 -11.08 3.18
CA LYS A 119 11.74 -12.09 2.53
C LYS A 119 11.49 -12.19 1.01
N ILE A 120 11.41 -11.03 0.35
CA ILE A 120 11.08 -10.96 -1.07
C ILE A 120 12.34 -11.22 -1.89
N GLU A 121 12.31 -12.31 -2.64
CA GLU A 121 13.37 -12.64 -3.59
C GLU A 121 13.18 -11.90 -4.91
N ASN A 122 14.30 -11.55 -5.53
CA ASN A 122 14.33 -10.98 -6.89
C ASN A 122 13.49 -9.72 -7.10
N TYR A 123 13.38 -8.89 -6.03
CA TYR A 123 12.57 -7.65 -6.06
C TYR A 123 12.96 -6.70 -7.21
N PRO A 124 14.25 -6.47 -7.57
CA PRO A 124 14.61 -5.58 -8.68
C PRO A 124 13.96 -5.97 -10.01
N ALA A 125 13.90 -7.26 -10.34
CA ALA A 125 13.25 -7.72 -11.56
C ALA A 125 11.72 -7.55 -11.52
N LEU A 126 11.11 -7.77 -10.34
CA LEU A 126 9.68 -7.54 -10.14
C LEU A 126 9.34 -6.05 -10.30
N LEU A 127 10.17 -5.16 -9.74
CA LEU A 127 10.00 -3.72 -9.85
C LEU A 127 10.13 -3.24 -11.30
N SER A 128 11.16 -3.70 -12.02
CA SER A 128 11.36 -3.38 -13.44
C SER A 128 10.16 -3.81 -14.29
N ASN A 129 9.63 -5.00 -14.06
CA ASN A 129 8.43 -5.47 -14.75
C ASN A 129 7.19 -4.62 -14.40
N ALA A 130 7.04 -4.20 -13.14
CA ALA A 130 5.96 -3.32 -12.73
C ALA A 130 6.03 -1.96 -13.44
N ILE A 131 7.22 -1.36 -13.55
CA ILE A 131 7.46 -0.10 -14.27
C ILE A 131 7.02 -0.20 -15.73
N ILE A 132 7.43 -1.26 -16.43
CA ILE A 132 7.09 -1.48 -17.83
C ILE A 132 5.57 -1.58 -18.04
N ARG A 133 4.87 -2.19 -17.09
CA ARG A 133 3.42 -2.42 -17.17
C ARG A 133 2.56 -1.24 -16.75
N LEU A 134 3.13 -0.21 -16.10
CA LEU A 134 2.37 0.93 -15.59
C LEU A 134 1.43 1.58 -16.63
N PRO A 135 1.87 1.90 -17.86
CA PRO A 135 1.00 2.53 -18.85
C PRO A 135 -0.22 1.67 -19.21
N GLU A 136 -0.03 0.37 -19.36
CA GLU A 136 -1.12 -0.57 -19.63
C GLU A 136 -2.10 -0.64 -18.47
N LEU A 137 -1.58 -0.74 -17.23
CA LEU A 137 -2.38 -0.87 -16.02
C LEU A 137 -3.24 0.38 -15.78
N VAL A 138 -2.65 1.57 -15.90
CA VAL A 138 -3.34 2.85 -15.65
C VAL A 138 -4.40 3.14 -16.71
N ASN A 139 -4.11 2.86 -17.98
CA ASN A 139 -5.06 3.09 -19.07
C ASN A 139 -6.08 1.96 -19.25
N GLY A 140 -5.91 0.87 -18.49
CA GLY A 140 -6.76 -0.30 -18.57
C GLY A 140 -8.13 -0.13 -17.91
N LYS A 141 -9.15 -0.74 -18.51
CA LYS A 141 -10.50 -0.78 -17.94
C LYS A 141 -10.55 -1.29 -16.49
N PRO A 142 -9.77 -2.32 -16.07
CA PRO A 142 -9.80 -2.83 -14.70
C PRO A 142 -9.43 -1.79 -13.64
N PHE A 143 -8.49 -0.90 -13.94
CA PHE A 143 -8.14 0.21 -13.04
C PHE A 143 -9.33 1.12 -12.82
N LYS A 144 -9.95 1.60 -13.90
CA LYS A 144 -11.12 2.46 -13.84
C LYS A 144 -12.28 1.78 -13.11
N ASP A 145 -12.62 0.54 -13.47
CA ASP A 145 -13.73 -0.22 -12.86
C ASP A 145 -13.53 -0.42 -11.35
N GLN A 146 -12.28 -0.58 -10.91
CA GLN A 146 -12.00 -0.71 -9.49
C GLN A 146 -12.13 0.62 -8.77
N MET A 147 -11.62 1.71 -9.34
CA MET A 147 -11.66 3.03 -8.72
C MET A 147 -13.08 3.60 -8.63
N LEU A 148 -13.95 3.29 -9.58
CA LEU A 148 -15.38 3.67 -9.57
C LEU A 148 -16.13 3.22 -8.31
N ARG A 149 -15.60 2.26 -7.55
CA ARG A 149 -16.22 1.76 -6.30
C ARG A 149 -15.88 2.62 -5.08
N PHE A 150 -14.90 3.50 -5.18
CA PHE A 150 -14.31 4.24 -4.05
C PHE A 150 -14.35 5.75 -4.23
N ILE A 151 -14.54 6.22 -5.46
CA ILE A 151 -14.44 7.64 -5.82
C ILE A 151 -15.81 8.11 -6.30
N ASP A 152 -16.19 9.31 -5.87
CA ASP A 152 -17.43 9.95 -6.30
C ASP A 152 -17.37 10.39 -7.78
N SER A 153 -18.53 10.63 -8.38
CA SER A 153 -18.66 10.96 -9.81
C SER A 153 -17.99 12.27 -10.20
N GLU A 154 -17.94 13.26 -9.33
CA GLU A 154 -17.28 14.54 -9.60
C GLU A 154 -15.76 14.36 -9.68
N THR A 155 -15.20 13.61 -8.73
CA THR A 155 -13.77 13.26 -8.71
C THR A 155 -13.40 12.41 -9.93
N ILE A 156 -14.25 11.47 -10.34
CA ILE A 156 -14.05 10.64 -11.54
C ILE A 156 -13.90 11.52 -12.78
N ALA A 157 -14.84 12.45 -12.99
CA ALA A 157 -14.81 13.35 -14.15
C ALA A 157 -13.54 14.20 -14.22
N LYS A 158 -13.02 14.62 -13.06
CA LYS A 158 -11.79 15.44 -12.96
C LYS A 158 -10.50 14.60 -13.09
N THR A 159 -10.55 13.30 -12.86
CA THR A 159 -9.39 12.41 -12.75
C THR A 159 -9.44 11.28 -13.78
N LEU A 160 -10.18 10.22 -13.53
CA LEU A 160 -10.16 9.00 -14.34
C LEU A 160 -10.66 9.21 -15.78
N ASP A 161 -11.51 10.22 -16.01
CA ASP A 161 -11.99 10.61 -17.34
C ASP A 161 -11.10 11.67 -17.99
N ASN A 162 -10.04 12.12 -17.31
CA ASN A 162 -9.09 13.09 -17.79
C ASN A 162 -7.77 12.43 -18.19
N PRO A 163 -7.43 12.39 -19.50
CA PRO A 163 -6.18 11.79 -19.97
C PRO A 163 -4.91 12.41 -19.37
N LEU A 164 -4.94 13.70 -19.04
CA LEU A 164 -3.81 14.37 -18.41
C LEU A 164 -3.56 13.85 -17.01
N PHE A 165 -4.61 13.52 -16.27
CA PHE A 165 -4.48 12.90 -14.95
C PHE A 165 -3.91 11.48 -15.04
N LEU A 166 -4.33 10.68 -16.00
CA LEU A 166 -3.76 9.34 -16.22
C LEU A 166 -2.27 9.43 -16.59
N THR A 167 -1.90 10.39 -17.44
CA THR A 167 -0.50 10.66 -17.76
C THR A 167 0.29 11.10 -16.52
N TYR A 168 -0.30 11.95 -15.69
CA TYR A 168 0.30 12.35 -14.41
C TYR A 168 0.53 11.15 -13.49
N LEU A 169 -0.44 10.24 -13.34
CA LEU A 169 -0.28 9.02 -12.53
C LEU A 169 0.87 8.17 -13.04
N ILE A 170 0.92 7.90 -14.33
CA ILE A 170 1.98 7.10 -14.95
C ILE A 170 3.35 7.73 -14.67
N LYS A 171 3.49 9.02 -14.92
CA LYS A 171 4.74 9.74 -14.68
C LYS A 171 5.15 9.69 -13.21
N THR A 172 4.22 9.97 -12.30
CA THR A 172 4.46 10.01 -10.85
C THR A 172 4.97 8.65 -10.35
N LEU A 173 4.33 7.56 -10.74
CA LEU A 173 4.76 6.22 -10.31
C LEU A 173 6.04 5.78 -11.01
N HIS A 174 6.19 6.12 -12.31
CA HIS A 174 7.43 5.83 -13.02
C HIS A 174 8.63 6.51 -12.37
N ASP A 175 8.50 7.79 -12.00
CA ASP A 175 9.56 8.55 -11.32
C ASP A 175 9.84 7.97 -9.92
N LEU A 176 8.79 7.56 -9.19
CA LEU A 176 8.91 6.97 -7.85
C LEU A 176 9.64 5.62 -7.89
N PHE A 177 9.17 4.72 -8.74
CA PHE A 177 9.75 3.38 -8.89
C PHE A 177 11.12 3.42 -9.56
N GLY A 178 11.35 4.35 -10.51
CA GLY A 178 12.64 4.56 -11.16
C GLY A 178 13.72 4.96 -10.16
N LYS A 179 13.44 5.91 -9.27
CA LYS A 179 14.37 6.28 -8.19
C LYS A 179 14.69 5.11 -7.27
N MET A 180 13.70 4.26 -6.99
CA MET A 180 13.95 3.06 -6.18
C MET A 180 14.81 2.05 -6.93
N ALA A 181 14.56 1.83 -8.22
CA ALA A 181 15.36 0.93 -9.05
C ALA A 181 16.82 1.40 -9.15
N GLU A 182 17.06 2.68 -9.40
CA GLU A 182 18.41 3.28 -9.40
C GLU A 182 19.14 3.04 -8.06
N HIS A 183 18.44 3.21 -6.95
CA HIS A 183 19.04 2.98 -5.62
C HIS A 183 19.41 1.52 -5.38
N LEU A 184 18.60 0.58 -5.87
CA LEU A 184 18.89 -0.86 -5.78
C LEU A 184 20.11 -1.26 -6.63
N GLU A 185 20.28 -0.67 -7.82
CA GLU A 185 21.43 -0.89 -8.68
C GLU A 185 22.70 -0.33 -8.04
N ASP A 186 22.68 0.90 -7.54
CA ASP A 186 23.81 1.53 -6.85
C ASP A 186 24.24 0.78 -5.59
N GLY A 187 23.27 0.27 -4.81
CA GLY A 187 23.51 -0.54 -3.63
C GLY A 187 24.16 -1.89 -3.96
N GLY A 188 23.78 -2.50 -5.08
CA GLY A 188 24.37 -3.74 -5.60
C GLY A 188 25.85 -3.57 -6.02
N VAL A 189 26.15 -2.48 -6.70
CA VAL A 189 27.54 -2.15 -7.12
C VAL A 189 28.45 -1.93 -5.90
N ARG A 190 27.94 -1.36 -4.80
CA ARG A 190 28.74 -1.16 -3.58
C ARG A 190 29.00 -2.45 -2.82
N SER A 191 28.11 -3.43 -2.86
CA SER A 191 28.31 -4.73 -2.19
C SER A 191 29.28 -5.65 -2.92
N GLU A 192 29.48 -5.47 -4.24
CA GLU A 192 30.47 -6.23 -5.03
C GLU A 192 31.91 -5.67 -4.91
N ASN A 193 32.05 -4.42 -4.44
CA ASN A 193 33.36 -3.79 -4.21
C ASN A 193 33.95 -4.10 -2.81
N VAL A 194 33.79 -5.29 -2.28
CA VAL A 194 34.52 -5.74 -1.09
C VAL A 194 35.98 -5.98 -1.48
N THR A 195 36.80 -4.99 -1.22
CA THR A 195 38.25 -5.06 -1.43
C THR A 195 38.82 -6.10 -0.49
N PHE A 196 39.29 -7.22 -1.01
CA PHE A 196 40.12 -8.15 -0.26
C PHE A 196 41.46 -7.45 0.06
N LYS A 197 41.67 -7.10 1.32
CA LYS A 197 43.02 -6.80 1.80
C LYS A 197 43.79 -8.11 1.89
N MET A 198 44.81 -8.25 1.04
CA MET A 198 45.85 -9.25 1.22
C MET A 198 46.73 -8.93 2.44
#